data_38df2dd76e3d70a121a5ac4b7637a920
#
_entry.id   38df2dd76e3d70a121a5ac4b7637a920
#
_cell.length_a   1.000
_cell.length_b   1.000
_cell.length_c   1.000
_cell.angle_alpha   90.00
_cell.angle_beta   90.00
_cell.angle_gamma   90.00
#
_symmetry.space_group_name_H-M   'P 1'
#
loop_
_entity.id
_entity.type
_entity.pdbx_description
1 polymer ?
#
loop_
_entity_poly.entity_id
_entity_poly.type
_entity_poly.pdbx_seq_one_letter_code
_entity_poly.pdbx_strand_id
1 'polypeptide(L)' 'MKLQEIRKSAGLSQSELSKLSDIKLRTIQEYENGRRIIDNAHIDTLIQIADVLKVPFYELMEDEERIARIKENIKREV' A
#
# COMPACT_ATOMS: atom_id res chain seq x y z
N MET A 1 7.00 8.02 -5.10
CA MET A 1 5.87 7.12 -5.06
C MET A 1 5.33 6.99 -3.64
N LYS A 2 4.03 6.94 -3.47
CA LYS A 2 3.41 7.01 -2.13
C LYS A 2 3.86 5.88 -1.19
N LEU A 3 3.90 4.65 -1.68
CA LEU A 3 4.34 3.52 -0.85
C LEU A 3 5.76 3.76 -0.30
N GLN A 4 6.68 4.17 -1.15
CA GLN A 4 8.05 4.43 -0.74
C GLN A 4 8.13 5.53 0.31
N GLU A 5 7.39 6.61 0.11
CA GLU A 5 7.35 7.74 1.04
C GLU A 5 6.80 7.32 2.40
N ILE A 6 5.70 6.59 2.40
CA ILE A 6 5.06 6.11 3.63
C ILE A 6 6.00 5.14 4.37
N ARG A 7 6.62 4.21 3.62
CA ARG A 7 7.57 3.26 4.19
C ARG A 7 8.74 3.97 4.86
N LYS A 8 9.33 4.94 4.17
CA LYS A 8 10.46 5.69 4.71
C LYS A 8 10.06 6.51 5.94
N SER A 9 8.88 7.09 5.90
CA SER A 9 8.34 7.83 7.07
C SER A 9 8.14 6.93 8.28
N ALA A 10 7.84 5.66 8.03
CA ALA A 10 7.70 4.66 9.10
C ALA A 10 9.08 4.14 9.59
N GLY A 11 10.17 4.56 8.98
CA GLY A 11 11.51 4.15 9.36
C GLY A 11 11.88 2.74 8.94
N LEU A 12 11.22 2.19 7.93
CA LEU A 12 11.43 0.80 7.50
C LEU A 12 12.19 0.72 6.19
N SER A 13 13.11 -0.26 6.10
CA SER A 13 13.70 -0.65 4.83
C SER A 13 12.72 -1.49 4.03
N GLN A 14 13.00 -1.69 2.75
CA GLN A 14 12.17 -2.60 1.93
C GLN A 14 12.17 -4.02 2.50
N SER A 15 13.34 -4.48 2.95
CA SER A 15 13.46 -5.81 3.55
C SER A 15 12.66 -5.95 4.84
N GLU A 16 12.67 -4.93 5.67
CA GLU A 16 11.90 -4.92 6.91
C GLU A 16 10.40 -4.94 6.62
N LEU A 17 9.95 -4.13 5.68
CA LEU A 17 8.55 -4.13 5.28
C LEU A 17 8.15 -5.50 4.73
N SER A 18 9.00 -6.12 3.91
CA SER A 18 8.75 -7.46 3.38
C SER A 18 8.55 -8.48 4.49
N LYS A 19 9.44 -8.49 5.46
CA LYS A 19 9.35 -9.42 6.60
C LYS A 19 8.09 -9.22 7.42
N LEU A 20 7.80 -7.97 7.75
CA LEU A 20 6.66 -7.66 8.61
C LEU A 20 5.32 -7.86 7.94
N SER A 21 5.23 -7.60 6.63
CA SER A 21 3.98 -7.72 5.89
C SER A 21 3.76 -9.10 5.28
N ASP A 22 4.78 -9.94 5.27
CA ASP A 22 4.78 -11.24 4.59
C ASP A 22 4.54 -11.11 3.08
N ILE A 23 4.96 -9.99 2.52
CA ILE A 23 4.94 -9.75 1.07
C ILE A 23 6.37 -9.87 0.56
N LYS A 24 6.56 -10.56 -0.56
CA LYS A 24 7.88 -10.78 -1.14
C LYS A 24 8.61 -9.46 -1.37
N LEU A 25 9.88 -9.43 -1.04
CA LEU A 25 10.72 -8.25 -1.26
C LEU A 25 10.66 -7.78 -2.70
N ARG A 26 10.73 -8.70 -3.64
CA ARG A 26 10.66 -8.38 -5.07
C ARG A 26 9.35 -7.66 -5.42
N THR A 27 8.26 -8.08 -4.84
CA THR A 27 6.96 -7.45 -5.08
C THR A 27 6.95 -6.00 -4.59
N ILE A 28 7.49 -5.76 -3.40
CA ILE A 28 7.60 -4.41 -2.86
C ILE A 28 8.49 -3.55 -3.76
N GLN A 29 9.63 -4.09 -4.18
CA GLN A 29 10.54 -3.39 -5.08
C GLN A 29 9.87 -3.03 -6.40
N GLU A 30 9.09 -3.95 -6.96
CA GLU A 30 8.38 -3.72 -8.22
C GLU A 30 7.32 -2.63 -8.09
N TYR A 31 6.61 -2.57 -6.97
CA TYR A 31 5.67 -1.48 -6.72
C TYR A 31 6.41 -0.15 -6.65
N GLU A 32 7.52 -0.10 -5.93
CA GLU A 32 8.24 1.16 -5.71
C GLU A 32 8.96 1.65 -6.97
N ASN A 33 9.38 0.75 -7.85
CA ASN A 33 10.04 1.17 -9.10
C ASN A 33 9.09 1.29 -10.31
N GLY A 34 7.80 1.09 -10.09
CA GLY A 34 6.79 1.27 -11.15
C GLY A 34 6.62 0.10 -12.09
N ARG A 35 7.31 -1.01 -11.87
CA ARG A 35 7.15 -2.20 -12.72
C ARG A 35 5.82 -2.92 -12.48
N ARG A 36 5.23 -2.70 -11.33
CA ARG A 36 3.94 -3.29 -10.95
C ARG A 36 3.05 -2.17 -10.41
N ILE A 37 1.82 -2.10 -10.90
CA ILE A 37 0.87 -1.06 -10.49
C ILE A 37 0.20 -1.48 -9.19
N ILE A 38 0.47 -0.75 -8.11
CA ILE A 38 -0.05 -1.09 -6.78
C ILE A 38 -1.58 -1.02 -6.73
N ASP A 39 -2.20 -0.14 -7.51
CA ASP A 39 -3.66 -0.02 -7.56
C ASP A 39 -4.35 -1.29 -8.05
N ASN A 40 -3.62 -2.15 -8.75
CA ASN A 40 -4.13 -3.43 -9.26
C ASN A 40 -3.82 -4.61 -8.33
N ALA A 41 -3.20 -4.35 -7.20
CA ALA A 41 -2.90 -5.41 -6.23
C ALA A 41 -4.20 -5.96 -5.63
N HIS A 42 -4.16 -7.21 -5.20
CA HIS A 42 -5.23 -7.79 -4.41
C HIS A 42 -5.43 -6.97 -3.14
N ILE A 43 -6.69 -6.82 -2.73
CA ILE A 43 -7.00 -6.08 -1.51
C ILE A 43 -6.25 -6.65 -0.30
N ASP A 44 -6.11 -7.96 -0.23
CA ASP A 44 -5.37 -8.62 0.86
C ASP A 44 -3.92 -8.16 0.91
N THR A 45 -3.26 -8.03 -0.24
CA THR A 45 -1.89 -7.54 -0.32
C THR A 45 -1.79 -6.12 0.19
N LEU A 46 -2.72 -5.26 -0.23
CA LEU A 46 -2.76 -3.87 0.21
C LEU A 46 -2.95 -3.78 1.72
N ILE A 47 -3.86 -4.59 2.27
CA ILE A 47 -4.14 -4.61 3.70
C ILE A 47 -2.92 -5.09 4.50
N GLN A 48 -2.24 -6.14 4.04
CA GLN A 48 -1.04 -6.65 4.71
C GLN A 48 0.04 -5.58 4.82
N ILE A 49 0.27 -4.84 3.76
CA ILE A 49 1.25 -3.75 3.75
C ILE A 49 0.76 -2.58 4.63
N ALA A 50 -0.49 -2.20 4.47
CA ALA A 50 -1.08 -1.08 5.20
C ALA A 50 -1.09 -1.31 6.71
N ASP A 51 -1.34 -2.55 7.14
CA ASP A 51 -1.32 -2.88 8.57
C ASP A 51 0.04 -2.63 9.20
N VAL A 52 1.12 -2.98 8.50
CA VAL A 52 2.48 -2.73 8.97
C VAL A 52 2.76 -1.23 9.04
N LEU A 53 2.32 -0.50 8.03
CA LEU A 53 2.56 0.94 7.94
C LEU A 53 1.58 1.78 8.75
N LYS A 54 0.54 1.14 9.30
CA LYS A 54 -0.50 1.77 10.14
C LYS A 54 -1.23 2.89 9.42
N VAL A 55 -1.56 2.63 8.16
CA VAL A 55 -2.36 3.55 7.32
C VAL A 55 -3.52 2.78 6.71
N PRO A 56 -4.59 3.46 6.31
CA PRO A 56 -5.66 2.81 5.53
C PRO A 56 -5.08 2.29 4.21
N PHE A 57 -5.59 1.15 3.74
CA PHE A 57 -5.04 0.53 2.52
C PHE A 57 -5.08 1.47 1.30
N TYR A 58 -6.11 2.30 1.19
CA TYR A 58 -6.23 3.20 0.03
C TYR A 58 -5.17 4.31 0.01
N GLU A 59 -4.48 4.55 1.13
CA GLU A 59 -3.36 5.50 1.16
C GLU A 59 -2.16 4.99 0.35
N LEU A 60 -2.11 3.71 0.04
CA LEU A 60 -1.06 3.12 -0.78
C LEU A 60 -1.34 3.25 -2.27
N MET A 61 -2.57 3.61 -2.63
CA MET A 61 -3.00 3.70 -4.04
C MET A 61 -2.63 5.03 -4.64
N GLU A 62 -2.49 5.06 -5.97
CA GLU A 62 -2.06 6.25 -6.70
C GLU A 62 -3.21 6.93 -7.46
N ASP A 63 -4.26 6.19 -7.82
CA ASP A 63 -5.40 6.73 -8.59
C ASP A 63 -6.35 7.49 -7.68
N GLU A 64 -6.31 8.80 -7.77
CA GLU A 64 -7.10 9.69 -6.90
C GLU A 64 -8.62 9.49 -7.04
N GLU A 65 -9.11 9.18 -8.23
CA GLU A 65 -10.53 8.92 -8.43
C GLU A 65 -10.97 7.65 -7.72
N ARG A 66 -10.18 6.59 -7.82
CA ARG A 66 -10.47 5.33 -7.14
C ARG A 66 -10.41 5.50 -5.64
N ILE A 67 -9.42 6.23 -5.15
CA ILE A 67 -9.30 6.52 -3.71
C ILE A 67 -10.54 7.25 -3.22
N ALA A 68 -10.98 8.26 -3.94
CA ALA A 68 -12.16 9.04 -3.57
C ALA A 68 -13.41 8.16 -3.52
N ARG A 69 -13.58 7.24 -4.48
CA ARG A 69 -14.70 6.30 -4.50
C ARG A 69 -14.66 5.34 -3.33
N ILE A 70 -13.48 4.85 -2.99
CA ILE A 70 -13.31 3.94 -1.85
C ILE A 70 -13.69 4.65 -0.57
N LYS A 71 -13.20 5.86 -0.36
CA LYS A 71 -13.53 6.66 0.82
C LYS A 71 -15.03 6.90 0.95
N GLU A 72 -15.68 7.22 -0.15
CA GLU A 72 -17.12 7.46 -0.18
C GLU A 72 -17.89 6.18 0.19
N ASN A 73 -17.46 5.04 -0.32
CA ASN A 73 -18.08 3.76 -0.03
C ASN A 73 -17.96 3.39 1.45
N ILE A 74 -16.79 3.62 2.03
CA ILE A 74 -16.55 3.36 3.46
C ILE A 74 -17.49 4.21 4.32
N LYS A 75 -17.70 5.46 3.96
CA LYS A 75 -18.62 6.36 4.69
C LYS A 75 -20.05 5.85 4.69
N ARG A 76 -20.49 5.22 3.58
CA ARG A 76 -21.87 4.74 3.46
C ARG A 76 -22.18 3.59 4.38
N GLU A 77 -21.18 2.85 4.80
CA GLU A 77 -21.36 1.65 5.63
C GLU A 77 -21.40 1.93 7.13
N VAL A 78 -21.21 3.18 7.50
CA VAL A 78 -21.14 3.57 8.92
C VAL A 78 -22.47 4.09 9.43
#